data_46aceef5f112aa640e18812b9e65cd01
#
_entry.id   46aceef5f112aa640e18812b9e65cd01
#
_cell.length_a   1.000
_cell.length_b   1.000
_cell.length_c   1.000
_cell.angle_alpha   90.00
_cell.angle_beta   90.00
_cell.angle_gamma   90.00
#
_symmetry.space_group_name_H-M   'P 1'
#
loop_
_entity.id
_entity.type
_entity.pdbx_description
1 polymer ?
#
loop_
_entity_poly.entity_id
_entity_poly.type
_entity_poly.pdbx_seq_one_letter_code
_entity_poly.pdbx_strand_id
1 'polypeptide(L)'
;MALTAVALAGVSVTACVDERPIDDSTVTVFGPYVDVDADRFAEVIADFEQSTGVEVAYTGSVNFVSDLRQRALGNQRPDVAIVPQPGVIDALIGNGVLEPLEVDTVQAVRDGFGGTTLEATPWNLRFAVPYRSNVKSLVWYRPGVFAENEWEVPRTLDELTSLVDDVDAGDTMAPWCFSVFAGSATGWPATDWIEDLVLRRAGVDVYEQWAQGEFSWQTPEIHDAFREFRELVIDADRSAGGLRAVLQTEVSSAGGPLFGDSPGCAMYKQASFADDWFPSGITVGPEADVDYFVLPSGAADETRLVTAGDAAVAFADRPNVDRFMAFLASADGGRAWADDGGFISRRTDVDLDRYYDDADAGVAALLQTETTTRFDASDMLPADVGSDLLWRQITDWINGSLKLDDLLASLDEALGIED
;
A
#
# COMPACT_ATOMS: atom_id res chain seq x y z
N MET A 1 -11.61 -21.44 85.00
CA MET A 1 -10.93 -21.25 83.71
C MET A 1 -11.98 -21.45 82.61
N ALA A 2 -12.53 -20.38 82.09
CA ALA A 2 -13.52 -20.46 80.98
C ALA A 2 -12.80 -20.11 79.70
N LEU A 3 -12.84 -21.04 78.73
CA LEU A 3 -12.35 -20.81 77.35
C LEU A 3 -13.49 -20.18 76.55
N THR A 4 -13.23 -18.99 76.00
CA THR A 4 -14.13 -18.31 75.04
C THR A 4 -13.69 -18.65 73.69
N ALA A 5 -14.55 -19.32 72.92
CA ALA A 5 -14.35 -19.61 71.51
C ALA A 5 -14.77 -18.38 70.69
N VAL A 6 -13.84 -17.83 69.88
CA VAL A 6 -14.12 -16.76 68.89
C VAL A 6 -14.45 -17.43 67.60
N ALA A 7 -15.69 -17.27 67.13
CA ALA A 7 -16.09 -17.67 65.73
C ALA A 7 -15.70 -16.59 64.71
N LEU A 8 -14.80 -16.90 63.76
CA LEU A 8 -14.55 -16.07 62.59
C LEU A 8 -15.66 -16.32 61.58
N ALA A 9 -16.49 -15.32 61.32
CA ALA A 9 -17.40 -15.29 60.20
C ALA A 9 -16.65 -14.86 58.94
N GLY A 10 -16.42 -15.79 58.01
CA GLY A 10 -15.88 -15.50 56.70
C GLY A 10 -16.93 -14.80 55.83
N VAL A 11 -16.67 -13.54 55.47
CA VAL A 11 -17.47 -12.82 54.47
C VAL A 11 -16.94 -13.19 53.11
N SER A 12 -17.67 -14.04 52.38
CA SER A 12 -17.42 -14.30 50.95
C SER A 12 -17.90 -13.09 50.15
N VAL A 13 -16.98 -12.27 49.69
CA VAL A 13 -17.25 -11.25 48.69
C VAL A 13 -17.35 -11.95 47.35
N THR A 14 -18.55 -12.24 46.89
CA THR A 14 -18.83 -12.61 45.51
C THR A 14 -18.72 -11.31 44.70
N ALA A 15 -17.61 -11.14 43.99
CA ALA A 15 -17.51 -10.10 42.97
C ALA A 15 -18.48 -10.49 41.87
N CYS A 16 -19.62 -9.83 41.80
CA CYS A 16 -20.43 -9.79 40.60
C CYS A 16 -19.59 -9.05 39.53
N VAL A 17 -18.99 -9.77 38.63
CA VAL A 17 -18.55 -9.20 37.36
C VAL A 17 -19.85 -8.79 36.66
N ASP A 18 -20.08 -7.49 36.57
CA ASP A 18 -21.18 -6.91 35.81
C ASP A 18 -20.82 -7.11 34.33
N GLU A 19 -21.16 -8.27 33.78
CA GLU A 19 -21.16 -8.50 32.35
C GLU A 19 -22.22 -7.59 31.76
N ARG A 20 -21.85 -6.34 31.46
CA ARG A 20 -22.67 -5.51 30.61
C ARG A 20 -22.82 -6.28 29.29
N PRO A 21 -24.04 -6.46 28.75
CA PRO A 21 -24.22 -7.06 27.45
C PRO A 21 -23.31 -6.28 26.46
N ILE A 22 -22.46 -7.02 25.74
CA ILE A 22 -21.64 -6.43 24.67
C ILE A 22 -22.68 -5.90 23.67
N ASP A 23 -22.65 -4.59 23.43
CA ASP A 23 -23.50 -3.97 22.40
C ASP A 23 -22.96 -4.38 21.04
N ASP A 24 -23.61 -5.37 20.41
CA ASP A 24 -23.28 -5.88 19.08
C ASP A 24 -24.09 -5.17 17.98
N SER A 25 -24.71 -4.04 18.29
CA SER A 25 -25.53 -3.30 17.30
C SER A 25 -24.68 -2.55 16.29
N THR A 26 -23.46 -2.16 16.63
CA THR A 26 -22.56 -1.36 15.81
C THR A 26 -21.20 -2.01 15.72
N VAL A 27 -20.62 -2.08 14.52
CA VAL A 27 -19.22 -2.46 14.23
C VAL A 27 -18.42 -1.19 14.04
N THR A 28 -17.38 -0.97 14.85
CA THR A 28 -16.47 0.17 14.69
C THR A 28 -15.30 -0.21 13.81
N VAL A 29 -15.05 0.60 12.76
CA VAL A 29 -13.98 0.36 11.79
C VAL A 29 -13.02 1.54 11.77
N PHE A 30 -11.71 1.27 11.77
CA PHE A 30 -10.66 2.28 11.66
C PHE A 30 -9.75 1.97 10.48
N GLY A 31 -9.44 2.99 9.64
CA GLY A 31 -8.68 2.75 8.41
C GLY A 31 -7.92 3.96 7.89
N PRO A 32 -7.14 3.78 6.81
CA PRO A 32 -6.37 4.84 6.16
C PRO A 32 -7.22 5.71 5.22
N TYR A 33 -8.43 5.28 4.88
CA TYR A 33 -9.25 5.94 3.86
C TYR A 33 -9.77 7.29 4.35
N VAL A 34 -9.49 8.32 3.59
CA VAL A 34 -9.93 9.70 3.80
C VAL A 34 -10.44 10.26 2.47
N ASP A 35 -11.11 11.41 2.51
CA ASP A 35 -11.61 12.09 1.32
C ASP A 35 -12.43 11.14 0.40
N VAL A 36 -12.11 11.05 -0.88
CA VAL A 36 -12.84 10.24 -1.87
C VAL A 36 -12.85 8.74 -1.53
N ASP A 37 -11.76 8.21 -1.01
CA ASP A 37 -11.69 6.80 -0.60
C ASP A 37 -12.63 6.51 0.58
N ALA A 38 -12.79 7.47 1.51
CA ALA A 38 -13.75 7.33 2.60
C ALA A 38 -15.20 7.36 2.12
N ASP A 39 -15.51 8.22 1.14
CA ASP A 39 -16.85 8.29 0.53
C ASP A 39 -17.19 6.97 -0.20
N ARG A 40 -16.27 6.42 -0.98
CA ARG A 40 -16.41 5.13 -1.66
C ARG A 40 -16.54 3.95 -0.69
N PHE A 41 -15.76 3.95 0.38
CA PHE A 41 -15.89 2.92 1.41
C PHE A 41 -17.21 3.02 2.18
N ALA A 42 -17.77 4.23 2.29
CA ALA A 42 -19.11 4.40 2.87
C ALA A 42 -20.21 3.73 2.03
N GLU A 43 -20.06 3.67 0.71
CA GLU A 43 -21.01 2.93 -0.17
C GLU A 43 -20.88 1.41 0.05
N VAL A 44 -19.67 0.90 0.23
CA VAL A 44 -19.43 -0.52 0.61
C VAL A 44 -20.08 -0.84 1.96
N ILE A 45 -19.95 0.06 2.93
CA ILE A 45 -20.60 -0.06 4.25
C ILE A 45 -22.11 -0.06 4.09
N ALA A 46 -22.68 0.83 3.26
CA ALA A 46 -24.12 0.92 3.03
C ALA A 46 -24.71 -0.39 2.46
N ASP A 47 -23.99 -1.08 1.56
CA ASP A 47 -24.39 -2.40 1.04
C ASP A 47 -24.44 -3.46 2.16
N PHE A 48 -23.45 -3.46 3.04
CA PHE A 48 -23.44 -4.35 4.21
C PHE A 48 -24.59 -4.04 5.17
N GLU A 49 -24.80 -2.78 5.51
CA GLU A 49 -25.87 -2.34 6.41
C GLU A 49 -27.25 -2.67 5.85
N GLN A 50 -27.45 -2.44 4.55
CA GLN A 50 -28.71 -2.77 3.86
C GLN A 50 -28.99 -4.28 3.89
N SER A 51 -27.98 -5.11 3.70
CA SER A 51 -28.13 -6.56 3.64
C SER A 51 -28.29 -7.23 5.01
N THR A 52 -27.72 -6.64 6.07
CA THR A 52 -27.64 -7.25 7.39
C THR A 52 -28.45 -6.56 8.48
N GLY A 53 -28.72 -5.26 8.34
CA GLY A 53 -29.30 -4.39 9.37
C GLY A 53 -28.31 -4.03 10.50
N VAL A 54 -27.03 -4.34 10.36
CA VAL A 54 -25.95 -4.02 11.33
C VAL A 54 -25.36 -2.67 10.96
N GLU A 55 -25.25 -1.76 11.93
CA GLU A 55 -24.63 -0.44 11.74
C GLU A 55 -23.09 -0.56 11.75
N VAL A 56 -22.40 0.19 10.86
CA VAL A 56 -20.94 0.27 10.80
C VAL A 56 -20.46 1.71 10.93
N ALA A 57 -19.62 1.98 11.93
CA ALA A 57 -19.06 3.30 12.18
C ALA A 57 -17.60 3.37 11.74
N TYR A 58 -17.34 3.92 10.55
CA TYR A 58 -15.99 4.10 10.03
C TYR A 58 -15.35 5.40 10.52
N THR A 59 -14.04 5.35 10.80
CA THR A 59 -13.18 6.50 11.09
C THR A 59 -11.89 6.38 10.29
N GLY A 60 -11.61 7.34 9.42
CA GLY A 60 -10.36 7.44 8.68
C GLY A 60 -9.30 8.30 9.37
N SER A 61 -8.01 8.06 9.08
CA SER A 61 -6.90 8.90 9.56
C SER A 61 -5.76 8.97 8.56
N VAL A 62 -5.28 10.18 8.26
CA VAL A 62 -4.05 10.42 7.49
C VAL A 62 -2.78 9.99 8.26
N ASN A 63 -2.86 9.86 9.59
CA ASN A 63 -1.79 9.39 10.45
C ASN A 63 -2.05 7.95 10.93
N PHE A 64 -2.65 7.14 10.05
CA PHE A 64 -3.27 5.85 10.38
C PHE A 64 -2.38 4.95 11.24
N VAL A 65 -1.12 4.70 10.83
CA VAL A 65 -0.22 3.75 11.52
C VAL A 65 0.05 4.15 12.97
N SER A 66 0.36 5.44 13.19
CA SER A 66 0.62 5.96 14.56
C SER A 66 -0.64 5.94 15.43
N ASP A 67 -1.78 6.30 14.85
CA ASP A 67 -3.06 6.33 15.55
C ASP A 67 -3.56 4.91 15.88
N LEU A 68 -3.38 3.96 14.92
CA LEU A 68 -3.73 2.56 15.17
C LEU A 68 -2.90 1.95 16.29
N ARG A 69 -1.58 2.18 16.29
CA ARG A 69 -0.68 1.72 17.36
C ARG A 69 -1.14 2.25 18.73
N GLN A 70 -1.47 3.53 18.81
CA GLN A 70 -1.95 4.13 20.05
C GLN A 70 -3.29 3.52 20.50
N ARG A 71 -4.24 3.30 19.59
CA ARG A 71 -5.53 2.68 19.86
C ARG A 71 -5.39 1.20 20.26
N ALA A 72 -4.57 0.44 19.53
CA ALA A 72 -4.36 -0.99 19.77
C ALA A 72 -3.73 -1.30 21.13
N LEU A 73 -2.81 -0.46 21.60
CA LEU A 73 -2.19 -0.58 22.93
C LEU A 73 -3.04 0.02 24.04
N GLY A 74 -4.04 0.85 23.72
CA GLY A 74 -4.94 1.50 24.66
C GLY A 74 -6.29 0.79 24.83
N ASN A 75 -7.24 1.51 25.40
CA ASN A 75 -8.62 1.04 25.62
C ASN A 75 -9.60 1.53 24.52
N GLN A 76 -9.10 1.96 23.37
CA GLN A 76 -9.89 2.53 22.27
C GLN A 76 -9.72 1.71 20.99
N ARG A 77 -9.57 0.39 21.13
CA ARG A 77 -9.46 -0.50 19.98
C ARG A 77 -10.74 -0.42 19.15
N PRO A 78 -10.61 -0.31 17.81
CA PRO A 78 -11.74 -0.53 16.92
C PRO A 78 -12.11 -2.02 16.94
N ASP A 79 -13.27 -2.37 16.43
CA ASP A 79 -13.61 -3.78 16.21
C ASP A 79 -12.86 -4.36 15.01
N VAL A 80 -12.71 -3.55 13.96
CA VAL A 80 -12.00 -3.89 12.72
C VAL A 80 -11.05 -2.75 12.35
N ALA A 81 -9.87 -3.08 11.81
CA ALA A 81 -9.04 -2.10 11.12
C ALA A 81 -8.73 -2.55 9.69
N ILE A 82 -8.63 -1.57 8.78
CA ILE A 82 -8.09 -1.76 7.44
C ILE A 82 -6.62 -1.33 7.48
N VAL A 83 -5.70 -2.24 7.19
CA VAL A 83 -4.26 -2.04 7.41
C VAL A 83 -3.49 -2.27 6.12
N PRO A 84 -2.78 -1.26 5.61
CA PRO A 84 -2.02 -1.38 4.36
C PRO A 84 -0.65 -2.06 4.52
N GLN A 85 -0.08 -2.16 5.74
CA GLN A 85 1.24 -2.71 5.97
C GLN A 85 1.21 -4.08 6.64
N PRO A 86 1.71 -5.16 6.00
CA PRO A 86 1.88 -6.48 6.62
C PRO A 86 2.71 -6.43 7.90
N GLY A 87 3.81 -5.67 7.94
CA GLY A 87 4.64 -5.54 9.12
C GLY A 87 3.92 -4.93 10.33
N VAL A 88 2.91 -4.07 10.12
CA VAL A 88 2.03 -3.59 11.19
C VAL A 88 1.14 -4.70 11.71
N ILE A 89 0.56 -5.52 10.81
CA ILE A 89 -0.27 -6.67 11.18
C ILE A 89 0.54 -7.69 11.99
N ASP A 90 1.77 -8.00 11.56
CA ASP A 90 2.64 -8.94 12.27
C ASP A 90 2.98 -8.44 13.69
N ALA A 91 3.22 -7.15 13.84
CA ALA A 91 3.39 -6.55 15.18
C ALA A 91 2.14 -6.66 16.05
N LEU A 92 0.94 -6.48 15.49
CA LEU A 92 -0.33 -6.65 16.18
C LEU A 92 -0.57 -8.12 16.59
N ILE A 93 -0.23 -9.07 15.71
CA ILE A 93 -0.27 -10.52 16.01
C ILE A 93 0.70 -10.84 17.14
N GLY A 94 1.94 -10.35 17.06
CA GLY A 94 2.96 -10.55 18.10
C GLY A 94 2.56 -10.02 19.46
N ASN A 95 1.77 -8.94 19.49
CA ASN A 95 1.20 -8.37 20.72
C ASN A 95 -0.06 -9.11 21.21
N GLY A 96 -0.59 -10.07 20.46
CA GLY A 96 -1.77 -10.85 20.82
C GLY A 96 -3.05 -10.02 20.92
N VAL A 97 -3.18 -8.98 20.07
CA VAL A 97 -4.34 -8.06 20.12
C VAL A 97 -5.36 -8.31 19.01
N LEU A 98 -5.03 -9.18 18.04
CA LEU A 98 -5.94 -9.55 16.96
C LEU A 98 -6.68 -10.86 17.28
N GLU A 99 -7.92 -10.90 16.85
CA GLU A 99 -8.74 -12.12 16.88
C GLU A 99 -8.55 -12.92 15.56
N PRO A 100 -8.45 -14.26 15.62
CA PRO A 100 -8.36 -15.06 14.42
C PRO A 100 -9.68 -15.04 13.66
N LEU A 101 -9.59 -15.04 12.32
CA LEU A 101 -10.75 -15.10 11.44
C LEU A 101 -11.49 -16.45 11.58
N GLU A 102 -12.80 -16.42 11.38
CA GLU A 102 -13.62 -17.61 11.26
C GLU A 102 -13.15 -18.49 10.09
N VAL A 103 -13.26 -19.81 10.26
CA VAL A 103 -12.79 -20.79 9.26
C VAL A 103 -13.47 -20.58 7.90
N ASP A 104 -14.75 -20.25 7.90
CA ASP A 104 -15.53 -20.03 6.67
C ASP A 104 -15.07 -18.75 5.95
N THR A 105 -14.67 -17.69 6.69
CA THR A 105 -14.08 -16.47 6.14
C THR A 105 -12.73 -16.76 5.47
N VAL A 106 -11.87 -17.51 6.14
CA VAL A 106 -10.57 -17.94 5.56
C VAL A 106 -10.78 -18.76 4.29
N GLN A 107 -11.78 -19.64 4.28
CA GLN A 107 -12.12 -20.46 3.11
C GLN A 107 -12.64 -19.59 1.95
N ALA A 108 -13.49 -18.60 2.23
CA ALA A 108 -14.00 -17.66 1.21
C ALA A 108 -12.87 -16.85 0.56
N VAL A 109 -11.86 -16.43 1.35
CA VAL A 109 -10.65 -15.80 0.80
C VAL A 109 -9.92 -16.77 -0.14
N ARG A 110 -9.68 -18.01 0.30
CA ARG A 110 -8.95 -19.01 -0.50
C ARG A 110 -9.66 -19.34 -1.82
N ASP A 111 -10.97 -19.46 -1.77
CA ASP A 111 -11.78 -19.78 -2.94
C ASP A 111 -11.81 -18.63 -3.95
N GLY A 112 -11.86 -17.38 -3.47
CA GLY A 112 -11.93 -16.19 -4.33
C GLY A 112 -10.60 -15.79 -4.97
N PHE A 113 -9.47 -16.02 -4.28
CA PHE A 113 -8.17 -15.57 -4.81
C PHE A 113 -7.51 -16.60 -5.76
N GLY A 114 -7.91 -17.86 -5.74
CA GLY A 114 -7.21 -18.91 -6.50
C GLY A 114 -5.77 -19.16 -6.02
N GLY A 115 -5.12 -20.23 -6.54
CA GLY A 115 -3.85 -20.72 -6.01
C GLY A 115 -2.69 -19.70 -6.07
N THR A 116 -2.23 -19.34 -7.27
CA THR A 116 -1.02 -18.51 -7.48
C THR A 116 -1.16 -17.08 -6.97
N THR A 117 -2.35 -16.48 -7.10
CA THR A 117 -2.59 -15.11 -6.60
C THR A 117 -2.58 -15.05 -5.08
N LEU A 118 -3.01 -16.12 -4.41
CA LEU A 118 -2.99 -16.22 -2.96
C LEU A 118 -1.57 -16.43 -2.42
N GLU A 119 -0.75 -17.25 -3.11
CA GLU A 119 0.65 -17.50 -2.73
C GLU A 119 1.51 -16.23 -2.80
N ALA A 120 1.15 -15.29 -3.66
CA ALA A 120 1.84 -14.01 -3.79
C ALA A 120 1.39 -12.94 -2.77
N THR A 121 0.51 -13.29 -1.81
CA THR A 121 0.07 -12.34 -0.77
C THR A 121 0.90 -12.49 0.50
N PRO A 122 1.36 -11.39 1.13
CA PRO A 122 2.12 -11.44 2.38
C PRO A 122 1.22 -11.61 3.61
N TRP A 123 -0.11 -11.57 3.44
CA TRP A 123 -1.06 -11.53 4.54
C TRP A 123 -1.16 -12.86 5.28
N ASN A 124 -1.10 -12.81 6.60
CA ASN A 124 -1.41 -13.95 7.45
C ASN A 124 -2.93 -14.21 7.45
N LEU A 125 -3.39 -15.11 6.58
CA LEU A 125 -4.83 -15.39 6.37
C LEU A 125 -5.57 -15.92 7.60
N ARG A 126 -4.86 -16.24 8.68
CA ARG A 126 -5.51 -16.56 9.94
C ARG A 126 -6.09 -15.33 10.62
N PHE A 127 -5.53 -14.15 10.34
CA PHE A 127 -5.87 -12.89 11.02
C PHE A 127 -6.32 -11.79 10.07
N ALA A 128 -6.01 -11.90 8.77
CA ALA A 128 -6.19 -10.83 7.81
C ALA A 128 -7.00 -11.29 6.59
N VAL A 129 -7.95 -10.48 6.18
CA VAL A 129 -8.69 -10.58 4.92
C VAL A 129 -8.01 -9.64 3.93
N PRO A 130 -7.31 -10.14 2.88
CA PRO A 130 -6.85 -9.28 1.78
C PRO A 130 -8.06 -8.55 1.18
N TYR A 131 -7.94 -7.24 1.01
CA TYR A 131 -9.10 -6.42 0.63
C TYR A 131 -8.86 -5.69 -0.69
N ARG A 132 -8.21 -4.53 -0.69
CA ARG A 132 -7.87 -3.75 -1.87
C ARG A 132 -6.42 -4.04 -2.28
N SER A 133 -6.12 -4.01 -3.58
CA SER A 133 -4.76 -4.19 -4.12
C SER A 133 -4.38 -3.02 -5.00
N ASN A 134 -3.09 -2.70 -5.06
CA ASN A 134 -2.54 -1.65 -5.89
C ASN A 134 -1.32 -2.18 -6.65
N VAL A 135 -1.13 -1.72 -7.88
CA VAL A 135 0.11 -1.93 -8.65
C VAL A 135 0.96 -0.68 -8.53
N LYS A 136 2.15 -0.81 -7.95
CA LYS A 136 3.10 0.29 -7.73
C LYS A 136 3.97 0.60 -8.95
N SER A 137 4.10 -0.36 -9.85
CA SER A 137 5.01 -0.35 -11.00
C SER A 137 4.45 0.35 -12.23
N LEU A 138 3.50 1.28 -12.10
CA LEU A 138 2.93 1.99 -13.24
C LEU A 138 3.65 3.30 -13.53
N VAL A 139 3.81 3.59 -14.82
CA VAL A 139 4.32 4.87 -15.33
C VAL A 139 3.23 5.50 -16.19
N TRP A 140 2.65 6.56 -15.67
CA TRP A 140 1.61 7.35 -16.33
C TRP A 140 2.23 8.33 -17.32
N TYR A 141 1.64 8.48 -18.49
CA TYR A 141 2.10 9.39 -19.53
C TYR A 141 0.92 9.87 -20.38
N ARG A 142 1.12 10.90 -21.18
CA ARG A 142 0.12 11.41 -22.12
C ARG A 142 0.46 10.91 -23.53
N PRO A 143 -0.37 10.03 -24.14
CA PRO A 143 -0.12 9.51 -25.50
C PRO A 143 0.04 10.62 -26.55
N GLY A 144 -0.75 11.70 -26.44
CA GLY A 144 -0.62 12.85 -27.35
C GLY A 144 0.74 13.55 -27.25
N VAL A 145 1.28 13.72 -26.04
CA VAL A 145 2.61 14.34 -25.82
C VAL A 145 3.72 13.44 -26.36
N PHE A 146 3.61 12.12 -26.16
CA PHE A 146 4.55 11.16 -26.73
C PHE A 146 4.55 11.19 -28.25
N ALA A 147 3.35 11.21 -28.86
CA ALA A 147 3.21 11.29 -30.31
C ALA A 147 3.76 12.59 -30.90
N GLU A 148 3.54 13.75 -30.26
CA GLU A 148 4.05 15.06 -30.68
C GLU A 148 5.59 15.15 -30.66
N ASN A 149 6.24 14.40 -29.73
CA ASN A 149 7.68 14.37 -29.59
C ASN A 149 8.34 13.16 -30.25
N GLU A 150 7.57 12.31 -30.93
CA GLU A 150 8.03 11.07 -31.57
C GLU A 150 8.67 10.08 -30.56
N TRP A 151 8.22 10.10 -29.29
CA TRP A 151 8.66 9.17 -28.26
C TRP A 151 7.86 7.88 -28.31
N GLU A 152 8.55 6.77 -28.10
CA GLU A 152 7.93 5.44 -27.96
C GLU A 152 7.88 5.01 -26.49
N VAL A 153 6.87 4.22 -26.12
CA VAL A 153 6.79 3.61 -24.79
C VAL A 153 7.95 2.61 -24.64
N PRO A 154 8.82 2.78 -23.63
CA PRO A 154 10.01 1.95 -23.46
C PRO A 154 9.62 0.52 -23.05
N ARG A 155 10.30 -0.48 -23.59
CA ARG A 155 10.08 -1.90 -23.33
C ARG A 155 11.16 -2.53 -22.46
N THR A 156 12.28 -1.81 -22.26
CA THR A 156 13.39 -2.21 -21.40
C THR A 156 13.85 -1.04 -20.54
N LEU A 157 14.52 -1.30 -19.40
CA LEU A 157 15.10 -0.25 -18.57
C LEU A 157 16.13 0.60 -19.32
N ASP A 158 16.85 0.01 -20.27
CA ASP A 158 17.82 0.75 -21.08
C ASP A 158 17.12 1.71 -22.06
N GLU A 159 15.98 1.29 -22.64
CA GLU A 159 15.14 2.18 -23.45
C GLU A 159 14.51 3.29 -22.59
N LEU A 160 14.09 2.99 -21.35
CA LEU A 160 13.59 4.00 -20.42
C LEU A 160 14.68 5.03 -20.08
N THR A 161 15.90 4.58 -19.81
CA THR A 161 17.04 5.48 -19.54
C THR A 161 17.31 6.37 -20.75
N SER A 162 17.28 5.81 -21.96
CA SER A 162 17.45 6.58 -23.19
C SER A 162 16.34 7.62 -23.37
N LEU A 163 15.08 7.26 -23.10
CA LEU A 163 13.95 8.20 -23.16
C LEU A 163 14.13 9.34 -22.15
N VAL A 164 14.55 9.02 -20.90
CA VAL A 164 14.82 10.03 -19.87
C VAL A 164 15.91 11.01 -20.34
N ASP A 165 17.00 10.50 -20.95
CA ASP A 165 18.08 11.33 -21.49
C ASP A 165 17.61 12.21 -22.66
N ASP A 166 16.76 11.67 -23.54
CA ASP A 166 16.22 12.42 -24.69
C ASP A 166 15.26 13.55 -24.23
N VAL A 167 14.40 13.28 -23.23
CA VAL A 167 13.52 14.31 -22.64
C VAL A 167 14.33 15.41 -21.96
N ASP A 168 15.35 15.04 -21.17
CA ASP A 168 16.23 15.96 -20.46
C ASP A 168 17.01 16.84 -21.46
N ALA A 169 17.54 16.27 -22.53
CA ALA A 169 18.25 16.98 -23.58
C ALA A 169 17.36 17.96 -24.36
N GLY A 170 16.05 17.76 -24.39
CA GLY A 170 15.08 18.64 -25.06
C GLY A 170 14.85 19.97 -24.34
N ASP A 171 15.16 20.08 -23.06
CA ASP A 171 15.04 21.27 -22.21
C ASP A 171 13.65 21.98 -22.27
N THR A 172 12.61 21.22 -22.58
CA THR A 172 11.22 21.73 -22.68
C THR A 172 10.36 21.35 -21.48
N MET A 173 10.63 20.20 -20.89
CA MET A 173 9.97 19.67 -19.69
C MET A 173 10.92 18.68 -18.98
N ALA A 174 10.68 18.42 -17.71
CA ALA A 174 11.43 17.42 -16.98
C ALA A 174 11.01 15.98 -17.41
N PRO A 175 11.89 14.98 -17.32
CA PRO A 175 11.49 13.59 -17.52
C PRO A 175 10.37 13.16 -16.57
N TRP A 176 10.44 13.54 -15.30
CA TRP A 176 9.55 13.04 -14.26
C TRP A 176 8.73 14.11 -13.56
N CYS A 177 7.47 13.79 -13.30
CA CYS A 177 6.71 14.30 -12.18
C CYS A 177 7.04 13.42 -10.98
N PHE A 178 7.59 13.98 -9.90
CA PHE A 178 7.95 13.19 -8.72
C PHE A 178 7.97 14.03 -7.45
N SER A 179 7.51 13.46 -6.35
CA SER A 179 7.65 14.02 -5.00
C SER A 179 7.69 12.91 -3.96
N VAL A 180 8.36 13.17 -2.84
CA VAL A 180 8.39 12.28 -1.68
C VAL A 180 7.52 12.78 -0.53
N PHE A 181 6.97 13.98 -0.62
CA PHE A 181 6.26 14.61 0.51
C PHE A 181 4.84 14.06 0.64
N ALA A 182 4.56 13.42 1.77
CA ALA A 182 3.28 12.78 2.11
C ALA A 182 2.99 12.88 3.63
N GLY A 183 3.16 14.07 4.21
CA GLY A 183 2.94 14.25 5.65
C GLY A 183 3.79 13.33 6.51
N SER A 184 3.17 12.54 7.38
CA SER A 184 3.88 11.58 8.25
C SER A 184 4.46 10.38 7.50
N ALA A 185 3.99 10.11 6.28
CA ALA A 185 4.48 9.04 5.41
C ALA A 185 5.50 9.54 4.36
N THR A 186 6.04 10.76 4.51
CA THR A 186 7.05 11.31 3.60
C THR A 186 8.21 10.34 3.41
N GLY A 187 8.51 10.01 2.14
CA GLY A 187 9.56 9.06 1.74
C GLY A 187 9.06 7.85 0.96
N TRP A 188 7.82 7.39 1.19
CA TRP A 188 7.29 6.18 0.55
C TRP A 188 7.34 6.19 -1.00
N PRO A 189 7.17 7.32 -1.73
CA PRO A 189 7.27 7.25 -3.19
C PRO A 189 8.68 6.92 -3.69
N ALA A 190 9.70 7.21 -2.87
CA ALA A 190 11.08 6.85 -3.21
C ALA A 190 11.34 5.37 -2.93
N THR A 191 10.76 4.77 -1.88
CA THR A 191 10.87 3.32 -1.66
C THR A 191 10.24 2.55 -2.80
N ASP A 192 9.07 2.95 -3.29
CA ASP A 192 8.41 2.35 -4.46
C ASP A 192 9.31 2.30 -5.70
N TRP A 193 10.10 3.35 -5.94
CA TRP A 193 11.05 3.40 -7.04
C TRP A 193 12.23 2.42 -6.83
N ILE A 194 12.83 2.45 -5.64
CA ILE A 194 13.99 1.63 -5.32
C ILE A 194 13.61 0.16 -5.30
N GLU A 195 12.46 -0.19 -4.75
CA GLU A 195 11.92 -1.55 -4.74
C GLU A 195 11.71 -2.10 -6.15
N ASP A 196 11.15 -1.28 -7.03
CA ASP A 196 11.01 -1.63 -8.44
C ASP A 196 12.37 -1.87 -9.11
N LEU A 197 13.38 -1.05 -8.81
CA LEU A 197 14.73 -1.22 -9.34
C LEU A 197 15.43 -2.47 -8.77
N VAL A 198 15.31 -2.73 -7.46
CA VAL A 198 15.83 -3.97 -6.84
C VAL A 198 15.20 -5.19 -7.50
N LEU A 199 13.86 -5.23 -7.63
CA LEU A 199 13.18 -6.36 -8.24
C LEU A 199 13.64 -6.63 -9.68
N ARG A 200 13.94 -5.57 -10.44
CA ARG A 200 14.36 -5.66 -11.86
C ARG A 200 15.83 -5.95 -12.05
N ARG A 201 16.70 -5.39 -11.22
CA ARG A 201 18.16 -5.50 -11.36
C ARG A 201 18.73 -6.67 -10.58
N ALA A 202 18.33 -6.85 -9.31
CA ALA A 202 18.83 -7.92 -8.45
C ALA A 202 18.04 -9.22 -8.60
N GLY A 203 16.79 -9.14 -9.06
CA GLY A 203 15.93 -10.30 -9.29
C GLY A 203 15.09 -10.68 -8.09
N VAL A 204 14.24 -11.68 -8.31
CA VAL A 204 13.19 -12.10 -7.39
C VAL A 204 13.76 -12.64 -6.07
N ASP A 205 14.77 -13.50 -6.15
CA ASP A 205 15.33 -14.18 -4.96
C ASP A 205 16.00 -13.17 -4.00
N VAL A 206 16.68 -12.17 -4.54
CA VAL A 206 17.28 -11.08 -3.75
C VAL A 206 16.19 -10.20 -3.16
N TYR A 207 15.19 -9.83 -3.96
CA TYR A 207 14.07 -9.03 -3.49
C TYR A 207 13.34 -9.68 -2.31
N GLU A 208 13.04 -10.98 -2.40
CA GLU A 208 12.33 -11.70 -1.34
C GLU A 208 13.12 -11.73 -0.03
N GLN A 209 14.41 -12.03 -0.07
CA GLN A 209 15.27 -12.05 1.12
C GLN A 209 15.41 -10.63 1.71
N TRP A 210 15.55 -9.62 0.85
CA TRP A 210 15.63 -8.22 1.26
C TRP A 210 14.34 -7.72 1.92
N ALA A 211 13.18 -8.01 1.33
CA ALA A 211 11.86 -7.66 1.87
C ALA A 211 11.56 -8.36 3.21
N GLN A 212 12.21 -9.51 3.48
CA GLN A 212 12.09 -10.22 4.75
C GLN A 212 13.12 -9.76 5.80
N GLY A 213 13.99 -8.81 5.46
CA GLY A 213 15.08 -8.37 6.34
C GLY A 213 16.19 -9.40 6.52
N GLU A 214 16.36 -10.31 5.56
CA GLU A 214 17.37 -11.40 5.59
C GLU A 214 18.56 -11.12 4.65
N PHE A 215 18.51 -10.02 3.90
CA PHE A 215 19.56 -9.63 2.94
C PHE A 215 20.10 -8.25 3.29
N SER A 216 21.43 -8.11 3.37
CA SER A 216 22.05 -6.85 3.76
C SER A 216 21.76 -5.72 2.77
N TRP A 217 21.41 -4.56 3.30
CA TRP A 217 21.21 -3.32 2.56
C TRP A 217 22.50 -2.76 1.98
N GLN A 218 23.67 -3.13 2.56
CA GLN A 218 25.00 -2.68 2.12
C GLN A 218 25.55 -3.47 0.92
N THR A 219 24.78 -4.40 0.36
CA THR A 219 25.21 -5.15 -0.82
C THR A 219 25.26 -4.27 -2.07
N PRO A 220 26.12 -4.61 -3.06
CA PRO A 220 26.21 -3.87 -4.31
C PRO A 220 24.87 -3.76 -5.04
N GLU A 221 24.04 -4.81 -5.01
CA GLU A 221 22.75 -4.88 -5.68
C GLU A 221 21.78 -3.80 -5.15
N ILE A 222 21.70 -3.66 -3.83
CA ILE A 222 20.83 -2.66 -3.19
C ILE A 222 21.44 -1.26 -3.37
N HIS A 223 22.73 -1.11 -3.16
CA HIS A 223 23.42 0.16 -3.36
C HIS A 223 23.28 0.69 -4.78
N ASP A 224 23.35 -0.18 -5.79
CA ASP A 224 23.19 0.19 -7.19
C ASP A 224 21.75 0.64 -7.51
N ALA A 225 20.73 0.01 -6.93
CA ALA A 225 19.32 0.44 -7.12
C ALA A 225 19.08 1.86 -6.55
N PHE A 226 19.62 2.19 -5.37
CA PHE A 226 19.55 3.55 -4.82
C PHE A 226 20.25 4.57 -5.71
N ARG A 227 21.43 4.24 -6.25
CA ARG A 227 22.15 5.14 -7.17
C ARG A 227 21.41 5.31 -8.48
N GLU A 228 20.90 4.23 -9.06
CA GLU A 228 20.12 4.30 -10.30
C GLU A 228 18.86 5.15 -10.13
N PHE A 229 18.13 5.00 -9.02
CA PHE A 229 17.01 5.88 -8.69
C PHE A 229 17.44 7.35 -8.67
N ARG A 230 18.55 7.67 -7.98
CA ARG A 230 19.05 9.04 -7.89
C ARG A 230 19.41 9.61 -9.26
N GLU A 231 20.11 8.82 -10.07
CA GLU A 231 20.53 9.19 -11.43
C GLU A 231 19.31 9.38 -12.36
N LEU A 232 18.33 8.50 -12.30
CA LEU A 232 17.16 8.55 -13.18
C LEU A 232 16.17 9.66 -12.82
N VAL A 233 15.99 9.98 -11.52
CA VAL A 233 14.84 10.74 -11.05
C VAL A 233 15.23 12.05 -10.37
N ILE A 234 16.34 12.09 -9.64
CA ILE A 234 16.68 13.23 -8.75
C ILE A 234 17.75 14.14 -9.37
N ASP A 235 18.85 13.56 -9.85
CA ASP A 235 20.00 14.32 -10.33
C ASP A 235 19.65 15.09 -11.64
N ALA A 236 20.40 16.13 -11.90
CA ALA A 236 20.23 17.01 -13.07
C ALA A 236 18.83 17.66 -13.21
N ASP A 237 18.10 17.84 -12.08
CA ASP A 237 16.74 18.39 -12.07
C ASP A 237 15.75 17.59 -12.95
N ARG A 238 15.94 16.28 -13.06
CA ARG A 238 15.09 15.35 -13.85
C ARG A 238 13.65 15.26 -13.35
N SER A 239 13.36 15.85 -12.19
CA SER A 239 12.01 15.99 -11.66
C SER A 239 11.50 17.42 -11.78
N ALA A 240 10.25 17.61 -12.20
CA ALA A 240 9.63 18.92 -12.40
C ALA A 240 9.73 19.80 -11.16
N GLY A 241 10.29 21.00 -11.32
CA GLY A 241 10.54 21.96 -10.24
C GLY A 241 11.76 21.64 -9.37
N GLY A 242 12.57 20.63 -9.75
CA GLY A 242 13.83 20.24 -9.14
C GLY A 242 13.67 19.74 -7.70
N LEU A 243 14.80 19.55 -7.01
CA LEU A 243 14.86 18.99 -5.66
C LEU A 243 13.90 19.66 -4.65
N ARG A 244 13.68 20.97 -4.80
CA ARG A 244 12.74 21.67 -3.92
C ARG A 244 11.31 21.16 -4.08
N ALA A 245 10.84 20.96 -5.30
CA ALA A 245 9.50 20.44 -5.57
C ALA A 245 9.38 18.98 -5.09
N VAL A 246 10.41 18.17 -5.33
CA VAL A 246 10.49 16.77 -4.81
C VAL A 246 10.28 16.71 -3.30
N LEU A 247 10.79 17.64 -2.54
CA LEU A 247 10.72 17.63 -1.06
C LEU A 247 9.52 18.37 -0.47
N GLN A 248 8.76 19.14 -1.25
CA GLN A 248 7.74 20.06 -0.71
C GLN A 248 6.38 20.00 -1.39
N THR A 249 6.26 19.38 -2.56
CA THR A 249 4.97 19.19 -3.23
C THR A 249 4.25 18.00 -2.60
N GLU A 250 2.98 18.16 -2.24
CA GLU A 250 2.18 17.04 -1.77
C GLU A 250 2.12 15.93 -2.84
N VAL A 251 2.31 14.67 -2.47
CA VAL A 251 2.40 13.54 -3.40
C VAL A 251 1.17 13.44 -4.31
N SER A 252 -0.02 13.69 -3.79
CA SER A 252 -1.26 13.72 -4.57
C SER A 252 -1.32 14.85 -5.62
N SER A 253 -0.46 15.85 -5.51
CA SER A 253 -0.34 16.94 -6.46
C SER A 253 0.88 16.82 -7.38
N ALA A 254 1.75 15.83 -7.13
CA ALA A 254 3.01 15.68 -7.87
C ALA A 254 2.80 15.40 -9.35
N GLY A 255 1.73 14.70 -9.73
CA GLY A 255 1.35 14.43 -11.13
C GLY A 255 0.77 15.65 -11.86
N GLY A 256 0.44 16.74 -11.15
CA GLY A 256 -0.18 17.93 -11.75
C GLY A 256 0.54 18.51 -12.97
N PRO A 257 1.89 18.62 -12.98
CA PRO A 257 2.64 19.10 -14.14
C PRO A 257 2.53 18.24 -15.41
N LEU A 258 2.03 16.99 -15.33
CA LEU A 258 1.76 16.14 -16.50
C LEU A 258 0.68 16.77 -17.40
N PHE A 259 -0.21 17.56 -16.83
CA PHE A 259 -1.40 18.09 -17.48
C PHE A 259 -1.21 19.55 -17.95
N GLY A 260 -2.14 20.01 -18.79
CA GLY A 260 -2.14 21.37 -19.36
C GLY A 260 -1.56 21.43 -20.78
N ASP A 261 -1.60 22.64 -21.36
CA ASP A 261 -1.16 22.92 -22.73
C ASP A 261 0.38 22.89 -22.90
N SER A 262 1.09 23.04 -21.80
CA SER A 262 2.55 22.99 -21.72
C SER A 262 2.94 22.12 -20.53
N PRO A 263 3.06 20.80 -20.72
CA PRO A 263 3.43 19.91 -19.64
C PRO A 263 4.79 20.26 -19.02
N GLY A 264 4.87 20.18 -17.70
CA GLY A 264 6.12 20.39 -16.96
C GLY A 264 6.95 19.12 -16.80
N CYS A 265 6.36 17.95 -17.08
CA CYS A 265 7.02 16.64 -17.06
C CYS A 265 6.43 15.72 -18.12
N ALA A 266 7.21 14.72 -18.55
CA ALA A 266 6.82 13.73 -19.55
C ALA A 266 6.10 12.51 -18.96
N MET A 267 6.55 12.06 -17.78
CA MET A 267 6.14 10.81 -17.13
C MET A 267 5.90 10.99 -15.63
N TYR A 268 5.04 10.15 -15.06
CA TYR A 268 4.74 10.09 -13.63
C TYR A 268 4.69 8.63 -13.17
N LYS A 269 5.74 8.14 -12.48
CA LYS A 269 5.69 6.80 -11.87
C LYS A 269 4.95 6.90 -10.56
N GLN A 270 3.80 6.23 -10.49
CA GLN A 270 2.96 6.17 -9.31
C GLN A 270 2.03 4.96 -9.37
N ALA A 271 1.56 4.52 -8.19
CA ALA A 271 0.64 3.41 -8.07
C ALA A 271 -0.69 3.62 -8.81
N SER A 272 -1.42 2.53 -9.02
CA SER A 272 -2.68 2.52 -9.76
C SER A 272 -3.74 3.48 -9.23
N PHE A 273 -3.73 3.82 -7.95
CA PHE A 273 -4.66 4.80 -7.35
C PHE A 273 -4.36 6.27 -7.72
N ALA A 274 -3.30 6.55 -8.48
CA ALA A 274 -2.92 7.93 -8.83
C ALA A 274 -3.87 8.62 -9.79
N ASP A 275 -4.69 7.87 -10.51
CA ASP A 275 -5.75 8.39 -11.37
C ASP A 275 -6.80 9.19 -10.59
N ASP A 276 -7.07 8.84 -9.34
CA ASP A 276 -7.92 9.60 -8.42
C ASP A 276 -7.36 11.02 -8.11
N TRP A 277 -6.09 11.25 -8.37
CA TRP A 277 -5.41 12.55 -8.16
C TRP A 277 -5.36 13.41 -9.43
N PHE A 278 -5.80 12.87 -10.56
CA PHE A 278 -5.79 13.62 -11.80
C PHE A 278 -6.88 14.70 -11.85
N PRO A 279 -6.70 15.77 -12.63
CA PRO A 279 -7.73 16.79 -12.77
C PRO A 279 -9.06 16.21 -13.26
N SER A 280 -10.17 16.76 -12.76
CA SER A 280 -11.52 16.33 -13.17
C SER A 280 -11.69 16.39 -14.69
N GLY A 281 -12.24 15.32 -15.27
CA GLY A 281 -12.53 15.20 -16.69
C GLY A 281 -11.38 14.65 -17.52
N ILE A 282 -10.24 14.28 -16.91
CA ILE A 282 -9.21 13.49 -17.56
C ILE A 282 -9.73 12.06 -17.73
N THR A 283 -9.54 11.52 -18.93
CA THR A 283 -9.86 10.13 -19.25
C THR A 283 -8.59 9.28 -19.24
N VAL A 284 -8.68 8.04 -18.78
CA VAL A 284 -7.54 7.11 -18.68
C VAL A 284 -7.76 5.92 -19.61
N GLY A 285 -6.71 5.54 -20.33
CA GLY A 285 -6.72 4.39 -21.24
C GLY A 285 -5.89 4.60 -22.51
N PRO A 286 -5.79 3.59 -23.40
CA PRO A 286 -4.84 3.57 -24.52
C PRO A 286 -5.03 4.68 -25.56
N GLU A 287 -6.24 5.22 -25.75
CA GLU A 287 -6.55 6.30 -26.71
C GLU A 287 -7.12 7.55 -25.97
N ALA A 288 -6.88 7.64 -24.67
CA ALA A 288 -7.41 8.67 -23.79
C ALA A 288 -6.40 9.82 -23.54
N ASP A 289 -6.72 10.72 -22.62
CA ASP A 289 -5.85 11.85 -22.24
C ASP A 289 -4.55 11.37 -21.58
N VAL A 290 -4.65 10.31 -20.78
CA VAL A 290 -3.55 9.65 -20.06
C VAL A 290 -3.64 8.15 -20.25
N ASP A 291 -2.49 7.49 -20.36
CA ASP A 291 -2.36 6.05 -20.33
C ASP A 291 -1.20 5.67 -19.42
N TYR A 292 -1.02 4.38 -19.15
CA TYR A 292 0.11 3.88 -18.38
C TYR A 292 0.83 2.74 -19.09
N PHE A 293 2.08 2.57 -18.74
CA PHE A 293 2.81 1.33 -19.00
C PHE A 293 3.43 0.80 -17.71
N VAL A 294 3.67 -0.50 -17.67
CA VAL A 294 4.41 -1.10 -16.54
C VAL A 294 5.87 -0.71 -16.66
N LEU A 295 6.48 -0.23 -15.57
CA LEU A 295 7.91 0.06 -15.53
C LEU A 295 8.67 -1.13 -16.13
N PRO A 296 9.46 -0.94 -17.19
CA PRO A 296 10.04 -2.05 -17.93
C PRO A 296 11.08 -2.81 -17.10
N SER A 297 11.29 -4.08 -17.44
CA SER A 297 12.35 -4.94 -16.89
C SER A 297 13.62 -4.91 -17.78
N GLY A 298 14.61 -5.76 -17.46
CA GLY A 298 15.81 -5.89 -18.29
C GLY A 298 15.54 -6.53 -19.65
N ALA A 299 14.47 -7.33 -19.77
CA ALA A 299 14.04 -7.95 -21.02
C ALA A 299 12.61 -7.52 -21.38
N ALA A 300 12.36 -7.31 -22.68
CA ALA A 300 11.10 -6.74 -23.17
C ALA A 300 9.87 -7.65 -23.01
N ASP A 301 10.06 -8.93 -22.76
CA ASP A 301 9.03 -9.94 -22.56
C ASP A 301 8.85 -10.32 -21.08
N GLU A 302 9.54 -9.64 -20.17
CA GLU A 302 9.48 -9.90 -18.73
C GLU A 302 8.68 -8.79 -18.03
N THR A 303 7.58 -9.16 -17.38
CA THR A 303 6.79 -8.26 -16.56
C THR A 303 6.99 -8.59 -15.09
N ARG A 304 7.47 -7.61 -14.32
CA ARG A 304 7.62 -7.68 -12.87
C ARG A 304 6.82 -6.55 -12.22
N LEU A 305 6.08 -6.87 -11.18
CA LEU A 305 5.22 -5.90 -10.48
C LEU A 305 5.59 -5.83 -9.00
N VAL A 306 5.83 -4.64 -8.51
CA VAL A 306 5.71 -4.31 -7.10
C VAL A 306 4.23 -3.97 -6.85
N THR A 307 3.65 -4.59 -5.85
CA THR A 307 2.24 -4.40 -5.47
C THR A 307 2.13 -4.01 -4.02
N ALA A 308 1.08 -3.32 -3.67
CA ALA A 308 0.66 -3.07 -2.32
C ALA A 308 -0.83 -3.38 -2.17
N GLY A 309 -1.39 -3.10 -1.02
CA GLY A 309 -2.82 -3.26 -0.79
C GLY A 309 -3.16 -3.21 0.67
N ASP A 310 -4.43 -3.34 0.95
CA ASP A 310 -4.98 -3.27 2.29
C ASP A 310 -5.53 -4.63 2.72
N ALA A 311 -5.47 -4.92 4.01
CA ALA A 311 -6.13 -6.07 4.59
C ALA A 311 -6.97 -5.66 5.80
N ALA A 312 -8.13 -6.29 5.96
CA ALA A 312 -8.96 -6.12 7.14
C ALA A 312 -8.53 -7.09 8.23
N VAL A 313 -8.43 -6.59 9.48
CA VAL A 313 -8.12 -7.38 10.68
C VAL A 313 -9.13 -7.11 11.79
N ALA A 314 -9.45 -8.13 12.60
CA ALA A 314 -10.40 -8.03 13.70
C ALA A 314 -9.70 -7.91 15.07
N PHE A 315 -10.21 -7.03 15.94
CA PHE A 315 -9.80 -6.87 17.33
C PHE A 315 -10.84 -7.38 18.34
N ALA A 316 -12.00 -7.80 17.84
CA ALA A 316 -13.11 -8.26 18.67
C ALA A 316 -13.74 -9.52 18.09
N ASP A 317 -13.93 -10.52 18.95
CA ASP A 317 -14.67 -11.75 18.68
C ASP A 317 -16.15 -11.50 18.98
N ARG A 318 -16.92 -11.06 17.96
CA ARG A 318 -18.35 -10.76 18.05
C ARG A 318 -19.07 -11.13 16.73
N PRO A 319 -20.29 -11.68 16.79
CA PRO A 319 -21.01 -12.17 15.60
C PRO A 319 -21.15 -11.15 14.46
N ASN A 320 -21.34 -9.86 14.77
CA ASN A 320 -21.47 -8.85 13.72
C ASN A 320 -20.12 -8.39 13.16
N VAL A 321 -19.03 -8.50 13.94
CA VAL A 321 -17.66 -8.33 13.42
C VAL A 321 -17.34 -9.47 12.44
N ASP A 322 -17.64 -10.72 12.81
CA ASP A 322 -17.42 -11.88 11.93
C ASP A 322 -18.21 -11.77 10.63
N ARG A 323 -19.45 -11.28 10.70
CA ARG A 323 -20.26 -11.02 9.50
C ARG A 323 -19.65 -9.94 8.61
N PHE A 324 -19.12 -8.87 9.18
CA PHE A 324 -18.46 -7.80 8.43
C PHE A 324 -17.16 -8.28 7.79
N MET A 325 -16.33 -9.03 8.53
CA MET A 325 -15.11 -9.65 7.99
C MET A 325 -15.43 -10.64 6.85
N ALA A 326 -16.47 -11.46 6.99
CA ALA A 326 -16.93 -12.37 5.94
C ALA A 326 -17.45 -11.61 4.70
N PHE A 327 -18.13 -10.48 4.88
CA PHE A 327 -18.57 -9.62 3.79
C PHE A 327 -17.36 -9.03 3.04
N LEU A 328 -16.39 -8.44 3.73
CA LEU A 328 -15.17 -7.92 3.11
C LEU A 328 -14.36 -9.02 2.38
N ALA A 329 -14.44 -10.27 2.86
CA ALA A 329 -13.81 -11.43 2.22
C ALA A 329 -14.54 -11.93 0.97
N SER A 330 -15.73 -11.44 0.67
CA SER A 330 -16.55 -11.86 -0.47
C SER A 330 -16.29 -11.01 -1.73
N ALA A 331 -16.77 -11.47 -2.89
CA ALA A 331 -16.75 -10.67 -4.13
C ALA A 331 -17.63 -9.40 -4.04
N ASP A 332 -18.62 -9.39 -3.13
CA ASP A 332 -19.49 -8.23 -2.92
C ASP A 332 -18.84 -7.16 -2.02
N GLY A 333 -17.82 -7.52 -1.22
CA GLY A 333 -17.19 -6.65 -0.23
C GLY A 333 -16.43 -5.44 -0.79
N GLY A 334 -16.19 -5.38 -2.08
CA GLY A 334 -15.56 -4.23 -2.77
C GLY A 334 -16.37 -3.73 -3.96
N ARG A 335 -17.54 -4.34 -4.23
CA ARG A 335 -18.29 -4.10 -5.46
C ARG A 335 -18.73 -2.64 -5.64
N ALA A 336 -19.33 -2.05 -4.62
CA ALA A 336 -19.81 -0.67 -4.70
C ALA A 336 -18.66 0.31 -5.02
N TRP A 337 -17.49 0.07 -4.44
CA TRP A 337 -16.30 0.86 -4.73
C TRP A 337 -15.75 0.58 -6.14
N ALA A 338 -15.69 -0.69 -6.58
CA ALA A 338 -15.25 -1.04 -7.94
C ALA A 338 -16.16 -0.43 -9.02
N ASP A 339 -17.46 -0.33 -8.76
CA ASP A 339 -18.44 0.32 -9.65
C ASP A 339 -18.23 1.86 -9.74
N ASP A 340 -17.55 2.50 -8.77
CA ASP A 340 -17.21 3.95 -8.72
C ASP A 340 -15.74 4.25 -9.06
N GLY A 341 -14.92 3.23 -9.27
CA GLY A 341 -13.50 3.31 -9.64
C GLY A 341 -12.52 3.27 -8.48
N GLY A 342 -11.29 2.85 -8.76
CA GLY A 342 -10.18 2.85 -7.81
C GLY A 342 -10.15 1.67 -6.82
N PHE A 343 -11.09 0.72 -6.87
CA PHE A 343 -11.00 -0.54 -6.13
C PHE A 343 -10.53 -1.66 -7.05
N ILE A 344 -9.35 -2.17 -6.78
CA ILE A 344 -8.79 -3.29 -7.51
C ILE A 344 -8.57 -4.45 -6.55
N SER A 345 -8.93 -5.65 -6.99
CA SER A 345 -8.78 -6.86 -6.20
C SER A 345 -8.00 -7.93 -6.95
N ARG A 346 -7.21 -8.70 -6.22
CA ARG A 346 -6.54 -9.91 -6.74
C ARG A 346 -7.47 -11.11 -6.82
N ARG A 347 -8.76 -10.94 -6.54
CA ARG A 347 -9.74 -12.02 -6.63
C ARG A 347 -9.94 -12.44 -8.09
N THR A 348 -9.86 -13.73 -8.35
CA THR A 348 -10.03 -14.31 -9.69
C THR A 348 -11.50 -14.64 -10.01
N ASP A 349 -12.39 -14.53 -9.03
CA ASP A 349 -13.84 -14.69 -9.16
C ASP A 349 -14.60 -13.38 -9.39
N VAL A 350 -13.88 -12.26 -9.57
CA VAL A 350 -14.43 -10.98 -10.02
C VAL A 350 -14.13 -10.80 -11.50
N ASP A 351 -15.17 -10.72 -12.33
CA ASP A 351 -15.04 -10.52 -13.76
C ASP A 351 -14.48 -9.12 -14.08
N LEU A 352 -13.58 -9.03 -15.07
CA LEU A 352 -12.93 -7.76 -15.44
C LEU A 352 -13.90 -6.69 -15.97
N ASP A 353 -15.04 -7.08 -16.53
CA ASP A 353 -16.10 -6.19 -16.99
C ASP A 353 -16.92 -5.51 -15.85
N ARG A 354 -16.60 -5.85 -14.59
CA ARG A 354 -17.18 -5.26 -13.39
C ARG A 354 -16.44 -4.02 -12.89
N TYR A 355 -15.24 -3.78 -13.38
CA TYR A 355 -14.48 -2.59 -13.00
C TYR A 355 -15.00 -1.34 -13.71
N TYR A 356 -14.79 -0.19 -13.10
CA TYR A 356 -15.34 1.10 -13.54
C TYR A 356 -15.00 1.43 -14.99
N ASP A 357 -13.74 1.22 -15.39
CA ASP A 357 -13.24 1.52 -16.72
C ASP A 357 -12.19 0.52 -17.21
N ASP A 358 -11.71 0.74 -18.43
CA ASP A 358 -10.69 -0.12 -19.06
C ASP A 358 -9.32 -0.03 -18.35
N ALA A 359 -9.02 1.06 -17.65
CA ALA A 359 -7.77 1.21 -16.90
C ALA A 359 -7.79 0.34 -15.63
N ASP A 360 -8.83 0.43 -14.82
CA ASP A 360 -9.02 -0.42 -13.64
C ASP A 360 -9.06 -1.90 -14.03
N ALA A 361 -9.83 -2.23 -15.09
CA ALA A 361 -9.88 -3.60 -15.63
C ALA A 361 -8.50 -4.09 -16.10
N GLY A 362 -7.71 -3.23 -16.74
CA GLY A 362 -6.34 -3.51 -17.18
C GLY A 362 -5.40 -3.80 -16.00
N VAL A 363 -5.46 -2.99 -14.95
CA VAL A 363 -4.68 -3.21 -13.72
C VAL A 363 -5.11 -4.50 -13.00
N ALA A 364 -6.40 -4.76 -12.91
CA ALA A 364 -6.91 -6.03 -12.34
C ALA A 364 -6.42 -7.23 -13.15
N ALA A 365 -6.43 -7.15 -14.48
CA ALA A 365 -5.90 -8.19 -15.36
C ALA A 365 -4.40 -8.47 -15.12
N LEU A 366 -3.59 -7.43 -14.89
CA LEU A 366 -2.18 -7.60 -14.51
C LEU A 366 -2.01 -8.42 -13.23
N LEU A 367 -2.89 -8.22 -12.23
CA LEU A 367 -2.86 -8.94 -10.95
C LEU A 367 -3.41 -10.37 -11.03
N GLN A 368 -4.28 -10.66 -12.00
CA GLN A 368 -4.90 -11.96 -12.21
C GLN A 368 -4.11 -12.87 -13.16
N THR A 369 -3.12 -12.34 -13.87
CA THR A 369 -2.26 -13.11 -14.78
C THR A 369 -1.03 -13.69 -14.08
N GLU A 370 -0.35 -14.64 -14.75
CA GLU A 370 0.91 -15.25 -14.26
C GLU A 370 2.10 -14.28 -14.45
N THR A 371 2.01 -13.07 -13.91
CA THR A 371 3.13 -12.12 -13.85
C THR A 371 3.93 -12.32 -12.56
N THR A 372 5.21 -11.99 -12.60
CA THR A 372 6.04 -11.97 -11.38
C THR A 372 5.63 -10.80 -10.51
N THR A 373 4.90 -11.07 -9.44
CA THR A 373 4.41 -10.05 -8.50
C THR A 373 5.10 -10.19 -7.17
N ARG A 374 5.57 -9.05 -6.58
CA ARG A 374 6.08 -9.01 -5.20
C ARG A 374 5.43 -7.86 -4.46
N PHE A 375 5.19 -8.07 -3.18
CA PHE A 375 4.65 -7.02 -2.33
C PHE A 375 5.72 -5.99 -2.01
N ASP A 376 5.31 -4.75 -1.77
CA ASP A 376 6.10 -3.61 -1.31
C ASP A 376 6.99 -4.02 -0.12
N ALA A 377 8.31 -3.95 -0.29
CA ALA A 377 9.26 -4.45 0.69
C ALA A 377 9.25 -3.61 1.97
N SER A 378 9.12 -2.29 1.85
CA SER A 378 9.09 -1.39 3.00
C SER A 378 7.88 -1.63 3.89
N ASP A 379 6.74 -2.01 3.31
CA ASP A 379 5.51 -2.34 4.04
C ASP A 379 5.58 -3.72 4.74
N MET A 380 6.46 -4.62 4.26
CA MET A 380 6.69 -5.94 4.86
C MET A 380 7.63 -5.88 6.05
N LEU A 381 8.54 -4.91 6.10
CA LEU A 381 9.50 -4.74 7.19
C LEU A 381 8.79 -4.41 8.53
N PRO A 382 9.45 -4.63 9.68
CA PRO A 382 8.97 -4.09 10.95
C PRO A 382 8.61 -2.61 10.81
N ALA A 383 7.43 -2.23 11.24
CA ALA A 383 6.86 -0.92 10.94
C ALA A 383 7.67 0.28 11.47
N ASP A 384 8.51 0.09 12.50
CA ASP A 384 9.46 1.09 12.99
C ASP A 384 10.71 1.20 12.10
N VAL A 385 10.96 0.21 11.26
CA VAL A 385 12.03 0.25 10.25
C VAL A 385 11.47 0.71 8.90
N GLY A 386 10.50 0.01 8.34
CA GLY A 386 9.99 0.27 7.00
C GLY A 386 9.22 1.59 6.90
N SER A 387 8.18 1.77 7.73
CA SER A 387 7.29 2.94 7.66
C SER A 387 7.71 4.12 8.53
N ASP A 388 8.87 4.09 9.18
CA ASP A 388 9.39 5.21 9.98
C ASP A 388 10.86 5.48 9.66
N LEU A 389 11.80 4.60 10.03
CA LEU A 389 13.23 4.83 9.86
C LEU A 389 13.62 5.01 8.38
N LEU A 390 13.21 4.07 7.52
CA LEU A 390 13.55 4.08 6.09
C LEU A 390 12.98 5.33 5.39
N TRP A 391 11.69 5.62 5.56
CA TRP A 391 11.07 6.79 4.92
C TRP A 391 11.73 8.10 5.31
N ARG A 392 12.05 8.27 6.59
CA ARG A 392 12.75 9.46 7.08
C ARG A 392 14.17 9.54 6.51
N GLN A 393 14.93 8.46 6.58
CA GLN A 393 16.33 8.46 6.14
C GLN A 393 16.48 8.58 4.62
N ILE A 394 15.57 8.00 3.84
CA ILE A 394 15.59 8.16 2.38
C ILE A 394 15.34 9.62 2.00
N THR A 395 14.45 10.31 2.72
CA THR A 395 14.23 11.74 2.54
C THR A 395 15.48 12.56 2.90
N ASP A 396 16.15 12.22 3.99
CA ASP A 396 17.42 12.85 4.41
C ASP A 396 18.56 12.58 3.40
N TRP A 397 18.61 11.41 2.81
CA TRP A 397 19.54 11.09 1.74
C TRP A 397 19.24 11.85 0.44
N ILE A 398 17.99 11.94 0.04
CA ILE A 398 17.57 12.70 -1.16
C ILE A 398 17.95 14.18 -1.01
N ASN A 399 17.74 14.78 0.16
CA ASN A 399 18.08 16.18 0.41
C ASN A 399 19.59 16.43 0.65
N GLY A 400 20.40 15.38 0.73
CA GLY A 400 21.86 15.45 0.89
C GLY A 400 22.34 15.59 2.33
N SER A 401 21.45 15.50 3.34
CA SER A 401 21.83 15.57 4.77
C SER A 401 22.35 14.25 5.32
N LEU A 402 22.08 13.11 4.66
CA LEU A 402 22.55 11.78 4.99
C LEU A 402 23.29 11.17 3.78
N LYS A 403 24.38 10.43 4.03
CA LYS A 403 25.08 9.67 2.97
C LYS A 403 24.37 8.33 2.76
N LEU A 404 24.48 7.79 1.55
CA LEU A 404 23.88 6.49 1.21
C LEU A 404 24.45 5.37 2.10
N ASP A 405 25.78 5.29 2.25
CA ASP A 405 26.41 4.25 3.06
C ASP A 405 25.93 4.28 4.52
N ASP A 406 25.76 5.49 5.09
CA ASP A 406 25.30 5.67 6.47
C ASP A 406 23.80 5.26 6.61
N LEU A 407 22.98 5.52 5.59
CA LEU A 407 21.59 5.09 5.52
C LEU A 407 21.51 3.55 5.51
N LEU A 408 22.20 2.92 4.57
CA LEU A 408 22.13 1.47 4.37
C LEU A 408 22.66 0.71 5.61
N ALA A 409 23.77 1.18 6.20
CA ALA A 409 24.32 0.61 7.43
C ALA A 409 23.35 0.71 8.62
N SER A 410 22.62 1.83 8.73
CA SER A 410 21.65 2.00 9.83
C SER A 410 20.44 1.08 9.70
N LEU A 411 20.05 0.70 8.48
CA LEU A 411 18.97 -0.26 8.23
C LEU A 411 19.41 -1.68 8.60
N ASP A 412 20.61 -2.09 8.24
CA ASP A 412 21.18 -3.37 8.68
C ASP A 412 21.24 -3.46 10.21
N GLU A 413 21.71 -2.38 10.88
CA GLU A 413 21.73 -2.32 12.34
C GLU A 413 20.32 -2.46 12.94
N ALA A 414 19.33 -1.74 12.39
CA ALA A 414 17.95 -1.76 12.88
C ALA A 414 17.28 -3.13 12.68
N LEU A 415 17.63 -3.85 11.62
CA LEU A 415 17.13 -5.20 11.32
C LEU A 415 17.94 -6.31 12.00
N GLY A 416 19.07 -5.99 12.64
CA GLY A 416 19.96 -6.96 13.27
C GLY A 416 20.71 -7.85 12.26
N ILE A 417 20.93 -7.35 11.05
CA ILE A 417 21.71 -8.03 10.01
C ILE A 417 23.18 -7.83 10.33
N GLU A 418 23.89 -8.94 10.53
CA GLU A 418 25.34 -8.94 10.76
C GLU A 418 26.07 -9.12 9.42
N ASP A 419 27.24 -8.44 9.23
CA ASP A 419 28.12 -8.52 8.05
C ASP A 419 28.68 -9.95 7.79
#